data_b35bea129c001134a95379f96b10c838
#
_entry.id   b35bea129c001134a95379f96b10c838
#
_cell.length_a   1.000
_cell.length_b   1.000
_cell.length_c   1.000
_cell.angle_alpha   90.00
_cell.angle_beta   90.00
_cell.angle_gamma   90.00
#
_symmetry.space_group_name_H-M   'P 1'
#
loop_
_entity.id
_entity.type
_entity.pdbx_description
1 polymer ?
#
loop_
_entity_poly.entity_id
_entity_poly.type
_entity_poly.pdbx_seq_one_letter_code
_entity_poly.pdbx_strand_id
1 'polypeptide(L)'
;RDRSVSRGLGDVYKRQPKSYFMTTKQNCMPCSGTYKWGDKVYKFSKDNTFCCLDWGRVNTPYKLVWYWGNGSTYLTDENGNKHIFGFEITWGIGDESNATETCIFYDGKAHKFGAIDVETFPKPDKYMEPWHFVSEDGRFDFVMTPFYDHHCDTNALNLLRMHSHQVHGMWNGTAVLDDGTKLEIKDMYAFCEYVENKW
;
A
#
# COMPACT_ATOMS: atom_id res chain seq x y z
N ARG A 1 -1.23 19.78 -14.97
CA ARG A 1 -1.07 19.34 -13.56
C ARG A 1 -1.57 17.90 -13.48
N ASP A 2 -0.74 17.00 -13.95
CA ASP A 2 -1.03 15.58 -13.78
C ASP A 2 -0.65 15.19 -12.36
N ARG A 3 -1.67 15.00 -11.56
CA ARG A 3 -1.53 14.28 -10.30
C ARG A 3 -1.76 12.81 -10.64
N SER A 4 -0.78 11.98 -10.37
CA SER A 4 -0.92 10.53 -10.49
C SER A 4 -1.96 10.06 -9.48
N VAL A 5 -3.17 9.87 -9.97
CA VAL A 5 -4.27 9.30 -9.19
C VAL A 5 -4.41 7.86 -9.67
N SER A 6 -4.00 6.90 -8.85
CA SER A 6 -4.45 5.54 -9.06
C SER A 6 -5.96 5.51 -8.79
N ARG A 7 -6.74 5.42 -9.85
CA ARG A 7 -8.15 5.11 -9.73
C ARG A 7 -8.28 3.60 -9.77
N GLY A 8 -8.30 2.99 -8.60
CA GLY A 8 -8.74 1.62 -8.49
C GLY A 8 -10.21 1.56 -8.90
N LEU A 9 -10.47 1.05 -10.09
CA LEU A 9 -11.78 0.55 -10.43
C LEU A 9 -11.89 -0.81 -9.77
N GLY A 10 -12.16 -0.81 -8.46
CA GLY A 10 -12.54 -2.01 -7.75
C GLY A 10 -13.83 -2.52 -8.35
N ASP A 11 -13.74 -3.42 -9.30
CA ASP A 11 -14.90 -4.15 -9.74
C ASP A 11 -15.03 -5.42 -8.91
N VAL A 12 -15.71 -5.28 -7.87
CA VAL A 12 -17.08 -5.65 -7.68
C VAL A 12 -17.33 -7.14 -7.84
N TYR A 13 -17.67 -7.74 -6.74
CA TYR A 13 -18.36 -9.02 -6.62
C TYR A 13 -19.46 -9.20 -7.68
N LYS A 14 -19.16 -9.81 -8.80
CA LYS A 14 -20.13 -10.16 -9.87
C LYS A 14 -21.36 -10.94 -9.38
N ARG A 15 -21.28 -11.53 -8.17
CA ARG A 15 -22.36 -12.30 -7.56
C ARG A 15 -23.22 -11.53 -6.55
N GLN A 16 -22.83 -10.28 -6.23
CA GLN A 16 -23.57 -9.45 -5.28
C GLN A 16 -23.76 -8.04 -5.84
N PRO A 17 -24.79 -7.79 -6.66
CA PRO A 17 -24.99 -6.50 -7.31
C PRO A 17 -25.22 -5.32 -6.36
N LYS A 18 -25.32 -5.58 -5.05
CA LYS A 18 -25.42 -4.56 -4.00
C LYS A 18 -24.10 -4.21 -3.33
N SER A 19 -23.04 -5.00 -3.54
CA SER A 19 -21.71 -4.72 -2.98
C SER A 19 -20.85 -4.01 -4.01
N TYR A 20 -20.18 -2.97 -3.58
CA TYR A 20 -19.26 -2.21 -4.42
C TYR A 20 -18.13 -1.62 -3.58
N PHE A 21 -17.02 -1.42 -4.21
CA PHE A 21 -15.83 -0.77 -3.65
C PHE A 21 -15.36 0.28 -4.65
N MET A 22 -15.43 1.55 -4.27
CA MET A 22 -14.94 2.66 -5.09
C MET A 22 -13.98 3.47 -4.25
N THR A 23 -12.72 3.47 -4.62
CA THR A 23 -11.66 4.16 -3.89
C THR A 23 -10.91 5.14 -4.78
N THR A 24 -10.29 6.09 -4.13
CA THR A 24 -9.31 7.00 -4.73
C THR A 24 -8.09 7.02 -3.82
N LYS A 25 -6.97 6.57 -4.34
CA LYS A 25 -5.68 6.64 -3.67
C LYS A 25 -4.86 7.76 -4.31
N GLN A 26 -4.34 8.67 -3.52
CA GLN A 26 -3.38 9.68 -3.97
C GLN A 26 -2.08 9.49 -3.21
N ASN A 27 -1.04 9.13 -3.93
CA ASN A 27 0.25 8.79 -3.39
C ASN A 27 1.32 9.81 -3.77
N CYS A 28 2.49 9.69 -3.17
CA CYS A 28 3.67 10.48 -3.53
C CYS A 28 3.45 11.98 -3.42
N MET A 29 2.70 12.45 -2.42
CA MET A 29 2.44 13.88 -2.20
C MET A 29 3.46 14.45 -1.21
N PRO A 30 4.51 15.18 -1.63
CA PRO A 30 5.41 15.83 -0.70
C PRO A 30 4.67 16.78 0.23
N CYS A 31 4.87 16.66 1.53
CA CYS A 31 4.19 17.48 2.52
C CYS A 31 5.14 18.04 3.56
N SER A 32 4.71 19.12 4.21
CA SER A 32 5.41 19.72 5.33
C SER A 32 4.43 20.14 6.41
N GLY A 33 4.89 20.16 7.64
CA GLY A 33 4.04 20.53 8.76
C GLY A 33 4.70 20.33 10.11
N THR A 34 3.87 20.41 11.14
CA THR A 34 4.28 20.15 12.50
C THR A 34 3.24 19.28 13.20
N TYR A 35 3.72 18.39 14.03
CA TYR A 35 2.90 17.55 14.90
C TYR A 35 3.37 17.69 16.33
N LYS A 36 2.43 17.91 17.27
CA LYS A 36 2.74 18.02 18.70
C LYS A 36 2.22 16.79 19.43
N TRP A 37 3.11 16.17 20.21
CA TRP A 37 2.77 15.06 21.10
C TRP A 37 3.30 15.36 22.50
N GLY A 38 2.41 15.60 23.45
CA GLY A 38 2.80 16.11 24.75
C GLY A 38 3.53 17.46 24.60
N ASP A 39 4.74 17.55 25.14
CA ASP A 39 5.59 18.75 25.05
C ASP A 39 6.56 18.72 23.85
N LYS A 40 6.59 17.62 23.10
CA LYS A 40 7.45 17.47 21.94
C LYS A 40 6.78 17.98 20.66
N VAL A 41 7.52 18.74 19.87
CA VAL A 41 7.09 19.21 18.55
C VAL A 41 7.97 18.55 17.50
N TYR A 42 7.32 17.82 16.59
CA TYR A 42 7.95 17.19 15.44
C TYR A 42 7.68 18.06 14.21
N LYS A 43 8.72 18.36 13.47
CA LYS A 43 8.65 19.09 12.20
C LYS A 43 8.99 18.15 11.06
N PHE A 44 8.23 18.21 9.99
CA PHE A 44 8.50 17.48 8.77
C PHE A 44 8.49 18.41 7.57
N SER A 45 9.27 18.05 6.58
CA SER A 45 9.54 18.82 5.38
C SER A 45 9.19 17.99 4.14
N LYS A 46 8.74 18.68 3.10
CA LYS A 46 8.50 18.07 1.78
C LYS A 46 9.75 17.39 1.17
N ASP A 47 10.94 17.65 1.73
CA ASP A 47 12.18 17.06 1.24
C ASP A 47 12.38 15.61 1.71
N ASN A 48 11.60 15.17 2.69
CA ASN A 48 11.71 13.83 3.30
C ASN A 48 10.39 13.22 3.76
N THR A 49 9.27 13.90 3.49
CA THR A 49 7.97 13.46 4.00
C THR A 49 6.91 13.48 2.90
N PHE A 50 6.12 12.43 2.87
CA PHE A 50 5.01 12.28 1.93
C PHE A 50 3.70 12.05 2.65
N CYS A 51 2.61 12.49 2.04
CA CYS A 51 1.24 12.15 2.41
C CYS A 51 0.69 11.11 1.42
N CYS A 52 -0.19 10.27 1.94
CA CYS A 52 -1.10 9.45 1.17
C CYS A 52 -2.54 9.86 1.53
N LEU A 53 -3.41 9.98 0.55
CA LEU A 53 -4.85 10.09 0.75
C LEU A 53 -5.51 8.80 0.27
N ASP A 54 -6.19 8.14 1.18
CA ASP A 54 -7.12 7.07 0.88
C ASP A 54 -8.54 7.55 1.16
N TRP A 55 -9.35 7.57 0.12
CA TRP A 55 -10.76 7.93 0.23
C TRP A 55 -11.60 6.96 -0.58
N GLY A 56 -12.74 6.56 -0.03
CA GLY A 56 -13.62 5.66 -0.74
C GLY A 56 -15.08 5.71 -0.31
N ARG A 57 -15.91 5.09 -1.13
CA ARG A 57 -17.29 4.73 -0.81
C ARG A 57 -17.44 3.25 -1.08
N VAL A 58 -17.90 2.53 -0.07
CA VAL A 58 -17.97 1.07 -0.12
C VAL A 58 -19.32 0.57 0.39
N ASN A 59 -19.77 -0.52 -0.16
CA ASN A 59 -20.79 -1.37 0.43
C ASN A 59 -20.24 -2.79 0.40
N THR A 60 -19.64 -3.18 1.52
CA THR A 60 -18.88 -4.43 1.65
C THR A 60 -19.78 -5.58 2.04
N PRO A 61 -19.39 -6.83 1.74
CA PRO A 61 -20.02 -8.00 2.35
C PRO A 61 -19.77 -8.02 3.86
N TYR A 62 -20.57 -8.77 4.59
CA TYR A 62 -20.47 -8.92 6.03
C TYR A 62 -19.09 -9.37 6.53
N LYS A 63 -18.38 -10.16 5.74
CA LYS A 63 -16.99 -10.55 6.00
C LYS A 63 -16.11 -10.12 4.85
N LEU A 64 -15.02 -9.46 5.19
CA LEU A 64 -14.03 -9.00 4.22
C LEU A 64 -12.62 -9.17 4.81
N VAL A 65 -11.72 -9.67 3.98
CA VAL A 65 -10.29 -9.75 4.29
C VAL A 65 -9.53 -9.07 3.17
N TRP A 66 -8.58 -8.20 3.52
CA TRP A 66 -7.72 -7.57 2.53
C TRP A 66 -6.33 -7.30 3.06
N TYR A 67 -5.47 -7.03 2.12
CA TYR A 67 -4.15 -6.47 2.34
C TYR A 67 -4.02 -5.17 1.58
N TRP A 68 -3.29 -4.24 2.16
CA TRP A 68 -2.95 -2.98 1.53
C TRP A 68 -1.57 -2.53 1.96
N GLY A 69 -0.70 -2.27 0.97
CA GLY A 69 0.63 -1.74 1.21
C GLY A 69 0.83 -0.44 0.46
N ASN A 70 1.50 0.51 1.10
CA ASN A 70 1.79 1.80 0.54
C ASN A 70 3.13 2.34 1.02
N GLY A 71 3.85 3.01 0.12
CA GLY A 71 5.09 3.68 0.45
C GLY A 71 5.46 4.74 -0.58
N SER A 72 6.21 5.74 -0.12
CA SER A 72 6.75 6.80 -0.97
C SER A 72 8.14 7.22 -0.49
N THR A 73 9.05 7.49 -1.42
CA THR A 73 10.41 7.93 -1.13
C THR A 73 10.98 8.77 -2.26
N TYR A 74 12.14 9.36 -2.01
CA TYR A 74 12.99 9.92 -3.07
C TYR A 74 14.08 8.93 -3.44
N LEU A 75 14.25 8.71 -4.74
CA LEU A 75 15.42 8.05 -5.31
C LEU A 75 16.37 9.12 -5.86
N THR A 76 17.66 8.85 -5.80
CA THR A 76 18.67 9.74 -6.39
C THR A 76 19.34 8.97 -7.52
N ASP A 77 19.33 9.54 -8.72
CA ASP A 77 20.00 8.97 -9.88
C ASP A 77 21.54 9.15 -9.83
N GLU A 78 22.25 8.59 -10.80
CA GLU A 78 23.71 8.68 -10.91
C GLU A 78 24.21 10.11 -11.09
N ASN A 79 23.36 11.02 -11.56
CA ASN A 79 23.67 12.43 -11.77
C ASN A 79 23.32 13.30 -10.56
N GLY A 80 22.77 12.69 -9.48
CA GLY A 80 22.38 13.40 -8.28
C GLY A 80 20.96 14.02 -8.35
N ASN A 81 20.18 13.73 -9.40
CA ASN A 81 18.81 14.21 -9.48
C ASN A 81 17.89 13.38 -8.58
N LYS A 82 16.96 14.07 -7.94
CA LYS A 82 15.94 13.42 -7.10
C LYS A 82 14.70 13.09 -7.92
N HIS A 83 14.25 11.85 -7.83
CA HIS A 83 13.04 11.32 -8.41
C HIS A 83 12.07 10.89 -7.32
N ILE A 84 10.79 11.12 -7.51
CA ILE A 84 9.78 10.63 -6.59
C ILE A 84 9.39 9.22 -7.00
N PHE A 85 9.54 8.28 -6.08
CA PHE A 85 9.08 6.91 -6.22
C PHE A 85 8.03 6.59 -5.16
N GLY A 86 7.06 5.77 -5.52
CA GLY A 86 6.12 5.17 -4.58
C GLY A 86 5.43 3.98 -5.18
N PHE A 87 4.71 3.27 -4.33
CA PHE A 87 3.90 2.13 -4.75
C PHE A 87 2.60 2.06 -3.98
N GLU A 88 1.68 1.34 -4.55
CA GLU A 88 0.47 0.86 -3.91
C GLU A 88 0.23 -0.58 -4.34
N ILE A 89 -0.03 -1.44 -3.36
CA ILE A 89 -0.39 -2.83 -3.57
C ILE A 89 -1.63 -3.16 -2.75
N THR A 90 -2.57 -3.86 -3.36
CA THR A 90 -3.75 -4.41 -2.69
C THR A 90 -4.01 -5.81 -3.19
N TRP A 91 -4.60 -6.62 -2.34
CA TRP A 91 -5.22 -7.88 -2.73
C TRP A 91 -6.26 -8.33 -1.71
N GLY A 92 -7.17 -9.19 -2.14
CA GLY A 92 -8.25 -9.72 -1.33
C GLY A 92 -9.51 -8.85 -1.31
N ILE A 93 -9.51 -7.70 -1.99
CA ILE A 93 -10.68 -6.83 -2.09
C ILE A 93 -11.44 -7.13 -3.38
N GLY A 94 -12.42 -8.00 -3.30
CA GLY A 94 -13.32 -8.28 -4.42
C GLY A 94 -12.76 -9.22 -5.48
N ASP A 95 -13.25 -9.06 -6.71
CA ASP A 95 -12.82 -9.81 -7.89
C ASP A 95 -11.72 -9.05 -8.62
N GLU A 96 -10.48 -9.42 -8.37
CA GLU A 96 -9.28 -8.78 -8.95
C GLU A 96 -8.94 -9.30 -10.36
N SER A 97 -9.76 -10.19 -10.93
CA SER A 97 -9.49 -10.80 -12.24
C SER A 97 -9.48 -9.80 -13.41
N ASN A 98 -10.09 -8.64 -13.24
CA ASN A 98 -10.18 -7.62 -14.30
C ASN A 98 -9.44 -6.33 -13.99
N ALA A 99 -9.20 -6.04 -12.72
CA ALA A 99 -8.49 -4.83 -12.30
C ALA A 99 -7.95 -4.98 -10.87
N THR A 100 -6.79 -4.40 -10.61
CA THR A 100 -6.17 -4.29 -9.30
C THR A 100 -5.89 -2.82 -8.97
N GLU A 101 -5.65 -2.51 -7.71
CA GLU A 101 -5.14 -1.19 -7.33
C GLU A 101 -3.60 -1.11 -7.42
N THR A 102 -2.92 -2.24 -7.72
CA THR A 102 -1.46 -2.28 -7.77
C THR A 102 -0.88 -1.29 -8.77
N CYS A 103 0.06 -0.48 -8.31
CA CYS A 103 0.65 0.59 -9.11
C CYS A 103 2.01 1.03 -8.56
N ILE A 104 2.98 1.23 -9.45
CA ILE A 104 4.20 1.98 -9.19
C ILE A 104 3.95 3.43 -9.62
N PHE A 105 4.42 4.37 -8.80
CA PHE A 105 4.42 5.80 -9.12
C PHE A 105 5.86 6.26 -9.28
N TYR A 106 6.15 6.88 -10.41
CA TYR A 106 7.48 7.43 -10.68
C TYR A 106 7.35 8.79 -11.37
N ASP A 107 7.84 9.85 -10.72
CA ASP A 107 7.80 11.24 -11.20
C ASP A 107 6.42 11.67 -11.71
N GLY A 108 5.37 11.32 -10.96
CA GLY A 108 4.00 11.69 -11.26
C GLY A 108 3.31 10.83 -12.33
N LYS A 109 3.96 9.77 -12.82
CA LYS A 109 3.36 8.78 -13.70
C LYS A 109 2.99 7.53 -12.92
N ALA A 110 1.87 6.93 -13.29
CA ALA A 110 1.39 5.67 -12.76
C ALA A 110 1.74 4.53 -13.72
N HIS A 111 2.38 3.49 -13.22
CA HIS A 111 2.77 2.28 -13.95
C HIS A 111 2.05 1.10 -13.32
N LYS A 112 1.02 0.60 -13.98
CA LYS A 112 0.24 -0.55 -13.50
C LYS A 112 1.06 -1.83 -13.73
N PHE A 113 0.95 -2.76 -12.80
CA PHE A 113 1.58 -4.06 -12.89
C PHE A 113 0.60 -5.16 -12.47
N GLY A 114 1.02 -6.42 -12.59
CA GLY A 114 0.21 -7.60 -12.32
C GLY A 114 -0.22 -7.73 -10.85
N ALA A 115 -1.08 -8.69 -10.56
CA ALA A 115 -1.47 -8.99 -9.19
C ALA A 115 -0.24 -9.38 -8.36
N ILE A 116 -0.31 -9.12 -7.06
CA ILE A 116 0.73 -9.57 -6.12
C ILE A 116 0.48 -11.02 -5.78
N ASP A 117 1.49 -11.86 -6.01
CA ASP A 117 1.54 -13.20 -5.44
C ASP A 117 2.29 -13.13 -4.11
N VAL A 118 1.63 -13.53 -3.05
CA VAL A 118 2.22 -13.51 -1.71
C VAL A 118 2.68 -14.91 -1.35
N GLU A 119 3.85 -15.29 -1.84
CA GLU A 119 4.43 -16.61 -1.61
C GLU A 119 4.70 -16.89 -0.13
N THR A 120 5.04 -15.86 0.63
CA THR A 120 5.34 -15.98 2.06
C THR A 120 4.46 -15.06 2.87
N PHE A 121 3.19 -15.37 2.82
CA PHE A 121 2.27 -14.75 3.75
C PHE A 121 2.72 -15.11 5.17
N PRO A 122 3.00 -14.14 6.05
CA PRO A 122 3.26 -14.49 7.43
C PRO A 122 2.02 -15.22 7.94
N LYS A 123 2.23 -16.39 8.51
CA LYS A 123 1.16 -17.10 9.22
C LYS A 123 0.57 -16.16 10.25
N PRO A 124 -0.74 -16.30 10.57
CA PRO A 124 -1.34 -15.53 11.64
C PRO A 124 -0.47 -15.67 12.87
N ASP A 125 0.12 -14.84 13.52
CA ASP A 125 1.12 -14.86 14.61
C ASP A 125 2.58 -14.52 14.22
N LYS A 126 2.89 -14.36 12.94
CA LYS A 126 4.24 -14.15 12.46
C LYS A 126 4.41 -12.85 11.67
N TYR A 127 3.63 -11.85 11.98
CA TYR A 127 3.63 -10.57 11.27
C TYR A 127 4.96 -9.82 11.34
N MET A 128 5.81 -10.15 12.30
CA MET A 128 7.14 -9.55 12.45
C MET A 128 8.26 -10.33 11.75
N GLU A 129 7.94 -11.41 11.02
CA GLU A 129 8.89 -12.05 10.11
C GLU A 129 8.93 -11.27 8.77
N PRO A 130 9.98 -11.39 7.96
CA PRO A 130 10.02 -10.73 6.66
C PRO A 130 8.88 -11.15 5.73
N TRP A 131 8.33 -10.18 4.98
CA TRP A 131 7.28 -10.40 3.98
C TRP A 131 7.88 -10.22 2.59
N HIS A 132 7.62 -11.16 1.69
CA HIS A 132 8.06 -11.08 0.30
C HIS A 132 6.87 -10.82 -0.64
N PHE A 133 6.97 -9.80 -1.45
CA PHE A 133 5.93 -9.36 -2.37
C PHE A 133 6.46 -9.47 -3.79
N VAL A 134 5.85 -10.30 -4.60
CA VAL A 134 6.20 -10.47 -6.02
C VAL A 134 4.95 -10.29 -6.87
N SER A 135 5.03 -9.49 -7.92
CA SER A 135 3.95 -9.42 -8.90
C SER A 135 4.05 -10.54 -9.93
N GLU A 136 2.90 -11.01 -10.44
CA GLU A 136 2.81 -12.07 -11.45
C GLU A 136 3.65 -11.80 -12.72
N ASP A 137 3.78 -10.51 -13.08
CA ASP A 137 4.58 -10.07 -14.22
C ASP A 137 6.06 -9.79 -13.88
N GLY A 138 6.46 -9.98 -12.62
CA GLY A 138 7.81 -9.76 -12.13
C GLY A 138 8.26 -8.28 -12.09
N ARG A 139 7.34 -7.34 -12.26
CA ARG A 139 7.66 -5.91 -12.29
C ARG A 139 7.79 -5.30 -10.90
N PHE A 140 7.32 -5.99 -9.87
CA PHE A 140 7.42 -5.60 -8.47
C PHE A 140 7.95 -6.78 -7.67
N ASP A 141 9.12 -6.63 -7.05
CA ASP A 141 9.78 -7.67 -6.26
C ASP A 141 10.44 -7.02 -5.04
N PHE A 142 9.81 -7.14 -3.87
CA PHE A 142 10.22 -6.47 -2.66
C PHE A 142 10.16 -7.38 -1.44
N VAL A 143 11.13 -7.19 -0.55
CA VAL A 143 11.10 -7.73 0.80
C VAL A 143 10.93 -6.62 1.81
N MET A 144 9.91 -6.72 2.65
CA MET A 144 9.73 -5.88 3.83
C MET A 144 10.34 -6.58 5.04
N THR A 145 11.24 -5.89 5.74
CA THR A 145 11.72 -6.30 7.06
C THR A 145 10.95 -5.51 8.13
N PRO A 146 10.02 -6.14 8.85
CA PRO A 146 9.19 -5.48 9.85
C PRO A 146 10.00 -4.96 11.04
N PHE A 147 9.56 -3.84 11.61
CA PHE A 147 10.07 -3.34 12.89
C PHE A 147 8.98 -2.88 13.87
N TYR A 148 7.74 -2.70 13.38
CA TYR A 148 6.61 -2.32 14.23
C TYR A 148 5.29 -2.85 13.64
N ASP A 149 4.45 -3.41 14.51
CA ASP A 149 3.10 -3.85 14.19
C ASP A 149 2.08 -3.03 15.00
N HIS A 150 1.27 -2.25 14.31
CA HIS A 150 0.12 -1.58 14.91
C HIS A 150 -1.08 -2.52 14.84
N HIS A 151 -1.23 -3.31 15.89
CA HIS A 151 -2.32 -4.28 15.99
C HIS A 151 -3.56 -3.69 16.67
N CYS A 152 -4.72 -3.95 16.09
CA CYS A 152 -6.02 -3.63 16.67
C CYS A 152 -6.94 -4.85 16.55
N ASP A 153 -7.56 -5.26 17.65
CA ASP A 153 -8.60 -6.30 17.67
C ASP A 153 -9.80 -5.81 18.48
N THR A 154 -10.88 -5.53 17.80
CA THR A 154 -12.16 -5.17 18.40
C THR A 154 -13.17 -6.24 18.06
N ASN A 155 -13.75 -6.86 19.08
CA ASN A 155 -14.71 -7.96 18.91
C ASN A 155 -15.94 -7.73 19.80
N ALA A 156 -17.09 -7.56 19.16
CA ALA A 156 -18.39 -7.47 19.82
C ALA A 156 -19.19 -8.75 19.58
N LEU A 157 -19.10 -9.69 20.52
CA LEU A 157 -19.87 -10.96 20.54
C LEU A 157 -19.70 -11.80 19.24
N ASN A 158 -18.58 -11.69 18.54
CA ASN A 158 -18.35 -12.27 17.19
C ASN A 158 -19.33 -11.83 16.11
N LEU A 159 -20.21 -10.88 16.40
CA LEU A 159 -21.12 -10.28 15.42
C LEU A 159 -20.44 -9.14 14.65
N LEU A 160 -19.66 -8.32 15.37
CA LEU A 160 -18.83 -7.27 14.79
C LEU A 160 -17.39 -7.54 15.18
N ARG A 161 -16.49 -7.53 14.22
CA ARG A 161 -15.06 -7.68 14.47
C ARG A 161 -14.27 -6.78 13.52
N MET A 162 -13.27 -6.12 14.07
CA MET A 162 -12.19 -5.49 13.32
C MET A 162 -10.89 -6.05 13.86
N HIS A 163 -10.18 -6.81 13.05
CA HIS A 163 -8.88 -7.37 13.38
C HIS A 163 -7.90 -6.88 12.32
N SER A 164 -6.93 -6.10 12.73
CA SER A 164 -5.98 -5.49 11.81
C SER A 164 -4.57 -5.51 12.36
N HIS A 165 -3.62 -5.76 11.47
CA HIS A 165 -2.19 -5.59 11.67
C HIS A 165 -1.69 -4.62 10.60
N GLN A 166 -1.29 -3.42 10.99
CA GLN A 166 -0.61 -2.49 10.10
C GLN A 166 0.88 -2.56 10.42
N VAL A 167 1.58 -3.32 9.62
CA VAL A 167 2.98 -3.65 9.83
C VAL A 167 3.87 -2.68 9.09
N HIS A 168 4.69 -1.97 9.84
CA HIS A 168 5.66 -1.02 9.32
C HIS A 168 7.02 -1.67 9.21
N GLY A 169 7.72 -1.41 8.12
CA GLY A 169 9.01 -2.04 7.84
C GLY A 169 9.89 -1.23 6.90
N MET A 170 11.10 -1.74 6.74
CA MET A 170 12.02 -1.27 5.72
C MET A 170 11.90 -2.18 4.49
N TRP A 171 11.66 -1.56 3.35
CA TRP A 171 11.43 -2.25 2.08
C TRP A 171 12.65 -2.14 1.19
N ASN A 172 13.07 -3.30 0.67
CA ASN A 172 14.20 -3.44 -0.25
C ASN A 172 13.74 -4.27 -1.44
N GLY A 173 14.07 -3.86 -2.65
CA GLY A 173 13.66 -4.60 -3.82
C GLY A 173 13.83 -3.85 -5.12
N THR A 174 13.11 -4.31 -6.15
CA THR A 174 13.16 -3.75 -7.48
C THR A 174 11.78 -3.50 -8.05
N ALA A 175 11.69 -2.43 -8.85
CA ALA A 175 10.50 -2.09 -9.60
C ALA A 175 10.85 -1.87 -11.07
N VAL A 176 9.97 -2.29 -12.00
CA VAL A 176 10.16 -2.13 -13.45
C VAL A 176 9.05 -1.26 -14.01
N LEU A 177 9.43 -0.15 -14.65
CA LEU A 177 8.50 0.80 -15.26
C LEU A 177 7.97 0.26 -16.62
N ASP A 178 6.98 0.95 -17.20
CA ASP A 178 6.36 0.53 -18.47
C ASP A 178 7.32 0.53 -19.66
N ASP A 179 8.39 1.32 -19.60
CA ASP A 179 9.44 1.39 -20.61
C ASP A 179 10.57 0.38 -20.39
N GLY A 180 10.46 -0.48 -19.37
CA GLY A 180 11.46 -1.47 -19.00
C GLY A 180 12.57 -0.93 -18.08
N THR A 181 12.53 0.34 -17.68
CA THR A 181 13.50 0.89 -16.73
C THR A 181 13.39 0.16 -15.40
N LYS A 182 14.49 -0.41 -14.94
CA LYS A 182 14.58 -1.10 -13.65
C LYS A 182 15.10 -0.14 -12.59
N LEU A 183 14.34 0.00 -11.53
CA LEU A 183 14.68 0.79 -10.35
C LEU A 183 15.10 -0.16 -9.21
N GLU A 184 16.14 0.18 -8.50
CA GLU A 184 16.56 -0.48 -7.27
C GLU A 184 16.20 0.41 -6.08
N ILE A 185 15.46 -0.14 -5.14
CA ILE A 185 14.99 0.54 -3.95
C ILE A 185 15.64 -0.08 -2.71
N LYS A 186 16.23 0.77 -1.87
CA LYS A 186 16.90 0.36 -0.63
C LYS A 186 16.36 1.15 0.55
N ASP A 187 16.14 0.45 1.65
CA ASP A 187 15.80 1.01 2.96
C ASP A 187 14.64 2.01 2.91
N MET A 188 13.64 1.74 2.07
CA MET A 188 12.44 2.56 1.99
C MET A 188 11.51 2.23 3.16
N TYR A 189 11.14 3.26 3.93
CA TYR A 189 10.07 3.13 4.92
C TYR A 189 8.71 3.00 4.22
N ALA A 190 7.99 1.94 4.52
CA ALA A 190 6.62 1.74 4.07
C ALA A 190 5.86 0.80 5.03
N PHE A 191 4.59 0.57 4.78
CA PHE A 191 3.79 -0.38 5.54
C PHE A 191 3.06 -1.35 4.62
N CYS A 192 2.63 -2.45 5.21
CA CYS A 192 1.58 -3.29 4.67
C CYS A 192 0.64 -3.71 5.79
N GLU A 193 -0.66 -3.61 5.55
CA GLU A 193 -1.67 -4.06 6.51
C GLU A 193 -2.36 -5.34 6.05
N TYR A 194 -2.73 -6.12 7.05
CA TYR A 194 -3.71 -7.21 6.95
C TYR A 194 -4.93 -6.84 7.76
N VAL A 195 -6.11 -6.96 7.18
CA VAL A 195 -7.36 -6.64 7.86
C VAL A 195 -8.41 -7.73 7.64
N GLU A 196 -9.04 -8.15 8.73
CA GLU A 196 -10.20 -9.04 8.72
C GLU A 196 -11.36 -8.34 9.44
N ASN A 197 -12.41 -8.04 8.71
CA ASN A 197 -13.59 -7.35 9.23
C ASN A 197 -14.85 -8.20 9.12
N LYS A 198 -15.74 -8.01 10.12
CA LYS A 198 -17.13 -8.45 10.13
C LYS A 198 -17.99 -7.30 10.60
N TRP A 199 -19.03 -6.90 9.83
CA TRP A 199 -19.99 -5.83 10.17
C TRP A 199 -21.33 -5.96 9.48
#